data_144090073cddbbf17c8a32bfb3af57f3
#
_entry.id   144090073cddbbf17c8a32bfb3af57f3
#
_cell.length_a   1.000
_cell.length_b   1.000
_cell.length_c   1.000
_cell.angle_alpha   90.00
_cell.angle_beta   90.00
_cell.angle_gamma   90.00
#
_symmetry.space_group_name_H-M   'P 1'
#
loop_
_entity.id
_entity.type
_entity.pdbx_description
1 polymer ?
#
loop_
_entity_poly.entity_id
_entity_poly.type
_entity_poly.pdbx_seq_one_letter_code
_entity_poly.pdbx_strand_id
1 'polypeptide(L)'
;MTDPIADMLARIRNAVSAKHSRVDIPASKLKLEIARILKEEGYINNFVLKGEGAKKMLRIFLRYDARGTSSITHLARVSRPGRRVYLGSDQIPRVLGGYGVNIVSTSRGLMSGKTARKENVGGELLAEIY
;
A
#
# COMPACT_ATOMS: atom_id res chain seq x y z
N MET A 1 -5.24 12.21 -16.48
CA MET A 1 -4.98 12.41 -15.05
C MET A 1 -4.10 11.29 -14.52
N THR A 2 -3.03 11.62 -13.81
CA THR A 2 -2.10 10.61 -13.30
C THR A 2 -2.49 10.17 -11.90
N ASP A 3 -2.29 8.89 -11.61
CA ASP A 3 -2.50 8.34 -10.28
C ASP A 3 -1.30 7.43 -9.93
N PRO A 4 -0.25 8.01 -9.33
CA PRO A 4 0.96 7.24 -8.98
C PRO A 4 0.69 6.09 -8.01
N ILE A 5 -0.30 6.24 -7.13
CA ILE A 5 -0.66 5.17 -6.19
C ILE A 5 -1.28 3.99 -6.94
N ALA A 6 -2.23 4.26 -7.84
CA ALA A 6 -2.84 3.22 -8.65
C ALA A 6 -1.80 2.50 -9.51
N ASP A 7 -0.84 3.26 -10.08
CA ASP A 7 0.25 2.68 -10.87
C ASP A 7 1.11 1.75 -10.01
N MET A 8 1.47 2.17 -8.80
CA MET A 8 2.22 1.33 -7.86
C MET A 8 1.49 0.04 -7.54
N LEU A 9 0.20 0.13 -7.20
CA LEU A 9 -0.60 -1.05 -6.88
C LEU A 9 -0.72 -1.99 -8.07
N ALA A 10 -0.88 -1.44 -9.28
CA ALA A 10 -0.94 -2.25 -10.50
C ALA A 10 0.37 -2.99 -10.77
N ARG A 11 1.51 -2.32 -10.56
CA ARG A 11 2.83 -2.95 -10.75
C ARG A 11 3.04 -4.09 -9.76
N ILE A 12 2.65 -3.90 -8.50
CA ILE A 12 2.73 -4.94 -7.48
C ILE A 12 1.80 -6.10 -7.86
N ARG A 13 0.56 -5.81 -8.24
CA ARG A 13 -0.42 -6.83 -8.63
C ARG A 13 0.08 -7.66 -9.81
N ASN A 14 0.63 -7.01 -10.83
CA ASN A 14 1.16 -7.70 -12.00
C ASN A 14 2.36 -8.58 -11.65
N ALA A 15 3.26 -8.09 -10.79
CA ALA A 15 4.42 -8.86 -10.34
C ALA A 15 3.99 -10.09 -9.52
N VAL A 16 2.98 -9.95 -8.67
CA VAL A 16 2.42 -11.06 -7.90
C VAL A 16 1.80 -12.11 -8.85
N SER A 17 1.03 -11.67 -9.84
CA SER A 17 0.42 -12.59 -10.81
C SER A 17 1.46 -13.35 -11.61
N ALA A 18 2.58 -12.70 -11.95
CA ALA A 18 3.69 -13.34 -12.66
C ALA A 18 4.63 -14.09 -11.74
N LYS A 19 4.36 -14.09 -10.44
CA LYS A 19 5.18 -14.75 -9.41
C LYS A 19 6.63 -14.28 -9.38
N HIS A 20 6.84 -12.99 -9.63
CA HIS A 20 8.16 -12.38 -9.50
C HIS A 20 8.54 -12.30 -8.02
N SER A 21 9.84 -12.42 -7.73
CA SER A 21 10.35 -12.27 -6.36
C SER A 21 10.41 -10.82 -5.91
N ARG A 22 10.50 -9.90 -6.87
CA ARG A 22 10.62 -8.47 -6.60
C ARG A 22 10.04 -7.65 -7.74
N VAL A 23 9.79 -6.37 -7.44
CA VAL A 23 9.33 -5.40 -8.44
C VAL A 23 10.03 -4.07 -8.16
N ASP A 24 10.49 -3.41 -9.22
CA ASP A 24 11.11 -2.08 -9.14
C ASP A 24 10.11 -1.05 -9.67
N ILE A 25 9.91 0.01 -8.89
CA ILE A 25 9.03 1.12 -9.27
C ILE A 25 9.76 2.44 -9.05
N PRO A 26 9.41 3.49 -9.80
CA PRO A 26 9.99 4.81 -9.53
C PRO A 26 9.70 5.23 -8.08
N ALA A 27 10.72 5.69 -7.36
CA ALA A 27 10.60 6.04 -5.95
C ALA A 27 9.92 7.38 -5.75
N SER A 28 9.17 7.49 -4.67
CA SER A 28 8.68 8.75 -4.14
C SER A 28 8.47 8.60 -2.65
N LYS A 29 8.38 9.72 -1.95
CA LYS A 29 8.14 9.70 -0.50
C LYS A 29 6.83 8.98 -0.17
N LEU A 30 5.78 9.24 -0.94
CA LEU A 30 4.48 8.61 -0.75
C LEU A 30 4.55 7.09 -0.94
N LYS A 31 5.23 6.64 -1.99
CA LYS A 31 5.37 5.20 -2.27
C LYS A 31 6.20 4.48 -1.21
N LEU A 32 7.22 5.15 -0.67
CA LEU A 32 7.99 4.63 0.46
C LEU A 32 7.12 4.40 1.68
N GLU A 33 6.24 5.36 1.99
CA GLU A 33 5.32 5.24 3.11
C GLU A 33 4.33 4.08 2.92
N ILE A 34 3.84 3.90 1.71
CA ILE A 34 2.97 2.76 1.39
C ILE A 34 3.73 1.44 1.58
N ALA A 35 4.96 1.35 1.08
CA ALA A 35 5.79 0.15 1.23
C ALA A 35 6.07 -0.16 2.70
N ARG A 36 6.31 0.87 3.52
CA ARG A 36 6.51 0.71 4.96
C ARG A 36 5.30 0.05 5.61
N ILE A 37 4.09 0.52 5.28
CA ILE A 37 2.86 -0.05 5.84
C ILE A 37 2.68 -1.49 5.38
N LEU A 38 2.91 -1.78 4.10
CA LEU A 38 2.81 -3.14 3.57
C LEU A 38 3.78 -4.10 4.27
N LYS A 39 4.99 -3.63 4.57
CA LYS A 39 5.97 -4.43 5.30
C LYS A 39 5.55 -4.66 6.74
N GLU A 40 5.13 -3.61 7.45
CA GLU A 40 4.67 -3.70 8.83
C GLU A 40 3.49 -4.65 8.98
N GLU A 41 2.59 -4.66 8.00
CA GLU A 41 1.41 -5.52 8.02
C GLU A 41 1.69 -6.93 7.46
N GLY A 42 2.92 -7.21 7.05
CA GLY A 42 3.32 -8.55 6.62
C GLY A 42 2.96 -8.92 5.19
N TYR A 43 2.62 -7.96 4.34
CA TYR A 43 2.26 -8.24 2.95
C TYR A 43 3.46 -8.35 2.01
N ILE A 44 4.58 -7.74 2.38
CA ILE A 44 5.84 -7.85 1.64
C ILE A 44 6.96 -8.21 2.60
N ASN A 45 8.04 -8.79 2.08
CA ASN A 45 9.21 -9.14 2.91
C ASN A 45 10.04 -7.92 3.29
N ASN A 46 10.29 -7.05 2.32
CA ASN A 46 11.16 -5.90 2.54
C ASN A 46 11.05 -4.94 1.35
N PHE A 47 11.68 -3.79 1.47
CA PHE A 47 11.86 -2.84 0.38
C PHE A 47 13.18 -2.11 0.57
N VAL A 48 13.78 -1.67 -0.53
CA VAL A 48 15.02 -0.88 -0.51
C VAL A 48 14.97 0.17 -1.60
N LEU A 49 15.72 1.27 -1.39
CA LEU A 49 15.94 2.27 -2.42
C LEU A 49 17.20 1.90 -3.22
N LYS A 50 17.11 1.99 -4.53
CA LYS A 50 18.21 1.75 -5.46
C LYS A 50 18.42 2.99 -6.34
N GLY A 51 19.68 3.27 -6.68
CA GLY A 51 20.01 4.38 -7.57
C GLY A 51 20.21 5.70 -6.85
N GLU A 52 20.46 6.74 -7.62
CA GLU A 52 20.76 8.07 -7.11
C GLU A 52 19.97 9.14 -7.84
N GLY A 53 19.72 10.26 -7.15
CA GLY A 53 19.06 11.43 -7.71
C GLY A 53 17.67 11.14 -8.22
N ALA A 54 17.34 11.65 -9.41
CA ALA A 54 16.02 11.53 -10.02
C ALA A 54 15.71 10.12 -10.51
N LYS A 55 16.72 9.23 -10.54
CA LYS A 55 16.58 7.84 -11.03
C LYS A 55 16.42 6.83 -9.89
N LYS A 56 16.06 7.28 -8.70
CA LYS A 56 15.85 6.37 -7.59
C LYS A 56 14.69 5.43 -7.88
N MET A 57 14.92 4.15 -7.64
CA MET A 57 13.91 3.12 -7.75
C MET A 57 13.63 2.53 -6.38
N LEU A 58 12.37 2.25 -6.11
CA LEU A 58 11.93 1.52 -4.94
C LEU A 58 11.81 0.06 -5.34
N ARG A 59 12.63 -0.79 -4.73
CA ARG A 59 12.60 -2.23 -4.95
C ARG A 59 11.81 -2.90 -3.85
N ILE A 60 10.73 -3.57 -4.21
CA ILE A 60 9.86 -4.26 -3.26
C ILE A 60 10.06 -5.75 -3.40
N PHE A 61 10.38 -6.41 -2.29
CA PHE A 61 10.56 -7.87 -2.24
C PHE A 61 9.23 -8.50 -1.82
N LEU A 62 8.63 -9.24 -2.73
CA LEU A 62 7.32 -9.85 -2.55
C LEU A 62 7.41 -11.08 -1.64
N ARG A 63 6.31 -11.39 -0.99
CA ARG A 63 6.24 -12.48 -0.02
C ARG A 63 5.32 -13.58 -0.52
N TYR A 64 5.83 -14.81 -0.49
CA TYR A 64 5.08 -16.02 -0.87
C TYR A 64 5.25 -17.06 0.24
N ASP A 65 4.25 -17.93 0.40
CA ASP A 65 4.35 -19.05 1.33
C ASP A 65 5.11 -20.22 0.68
N ALA A 66 5.22 -21.33 1.41
CA ALA A 66 5.94 -22.53 0.94
C ALA A 66 5.32 -23.14 -0.31
N ARG A 67 4.04 -22.84 -0.60
CA ARG A 67 3.32 -23.33 -1.78
C ARG A 67 3.39 -22.37 -2.95
N GLY A 68 4.08 -21.23 -2.78
CA GLY A 68 4.17 -20.20 -3.79
C GLY A 68 2.96 -19.28 -3.87
N THR A 69 2.09 -19.30 -2.85
CA THR A 69 0.93 -18.42 -2.77
C THR A 69 1.35 -17.08 -2.16
N SER A 70 1.01 -15.97 -2.84
CA SER A 70 1.34 -14.64 -2.37
C SER A 70 0.60 -14.28 -1.09
N SER A 71 1.25 -13.50 -0.24
CA SER A 71 0.61 -12.90 0.93
C SER A 71 -0.42 -11.85 0.53
N ILE A 72 -0.32 -11.32 -0.69
CA ILE A 72 -1.29 -10.36 -1.23
C ILE A 72 -2.27 -11.10 -2.13
N THR A 73 -3.56 -11.06 -1.76
CA THR A 73 -4.64 -11.60 -2.57
C THR A 73 -5.35 -10.50 -3.34
N HIS A 74 -5.47 -9.32 -2.73
CA HIS A 74 -6.24 -8.20 -3.27
C HIS A 74 -5.54 -6.89 -2.97
N LEU A 75 -5.46 -6.04 -3.98
CA LEU A 75 -4.96 -4.66 -3.89
C LEU A 75 -5.92 -3.78 -4.67
N ALA A 76 -6.55 -2.82 -4.01
CA ALA A 76 -7.48 -1.92 -4.68
C ALA A 76 -7.26 -0.47 -4.26
N ARG A 77 -7.28 0.42 -5.24
CA ARG A 77 -7.34 1.85 -5.03
C ARG A 77 -8.76 2.21 -4.61
N VAL A 78 -8.93 2.94 -3.53
CA VAL A 78 -10.26 3.37 -3.07
C VAL A 78 -10.52 4.82 -3.46
N SER A 79 -9.79 5.77 -2.86
CA SER A 79 -9.88 7.18 -3.26
C SER A 79 -9.13 7.39 -4.58
N ARG A 80 -9.73 8.10 -5.51
CA ARG A 80 -9.16 8.32 -6.86
C ARG A 80 -9.18 9.81 -7.18
N PRO A 81 -8.32 10.27 -8.10
CA PRO A 81 -8.31 11.69 -8.47
C PRO A 81 -9.67 12.26 -8.85
N GLY A 82 -10.50 11.47 -9.54
CA GLY A 82 -11.85 11.90 -9.93
C GLY A 82 -12.93 11.64 -8.88
N ARG A 83 -12.61 10.93 -7.81
CA ARG A 83 -13.58 10.57 -6.77
C ARG A 83 -12.85 10.33 -5.44
N ARG A 84 -12.62 11.40 -4.71
CA ARG A 84 -11.93 11.34 -3.42
C ARG A 84 -12.85 10.79 -2.33
N VAL A 85 -12.29 9.99 -1.42
CA VAL A 85 -13.01 9.38 -0.30
C VAL A 85 -12.34 9.82 1.00
N TYR A 86 -13.02 10.65 1.78
CA TYR A 86 -12.55 11.15 3.07
C TYR A 86 -13.46 10.62 4.17
N LEU A 87 -12.88 10.08 5.23
CA LEU A 87 -13.62 9.48 6.33
C LEU A 87 -13.09 9.96 7.67
N GLY A 88 -14.00 10.11 8.65
CA GLY A 88 -13.62 10.31 10.03
C GLY A 88 -13.08 9.01 10.62
N SER A 89 -12.40 9.10 11.75
CA SER A 89 -11.75 7.93 12.37
C SER A 89 -12.73 6.81 12.70
N ASP A 90 -13.95 7.16 13.07
CA ASP A 90 -15.01 6.20 13.40
C ASP A 90 -15.69 5.59 12.17
N GLN A 91 -15.46 6.17 11.00
CA GLN A 91 -16.05 5.73 9.73
C GLN A 91 -15.11 4.84 8.91
N ILE A 92 -13.85 4.71 9.33
CA ILE A 92 -12.86 3.90 8.61
C ILE A 92 -13.25 2.43 8.72
N PRO A 93 -13.56 1.76 7.59
CA PRO A 93 -14.02 0.37 7.64
C PRO A 93 -12.90 -0.60 8.01
N ARG A 94 -13.28 -1.75 8.53
CA ARG A 94 -12.37 -2.88 8.71
C ARG A 94 -12.39 -3.71 7.43
N VAL A 95 -11.22 -4.06 6.93
CA VAL A 95 -11.11 -4.90 5.72
C VAL A 95 -11.17 -6.36 6.16
N LEU A 96 -12.12 -7.10 5.60
CA LEU A 96 -12.36 -8.51 5.95
C LEU A 96 -12.38 -8.77 7.46
N GLY A 97 -13.13 -7.95 8.20
CA GLY A 97 -13.26 -8.12 9.66
C GLY A 97 -11.96 -7.95 10.43
N GLY A 98 -10.97 -7.27 9.84
CA GLY A 98 -9.66 -7.04 10.47
C GLY A 98 -8.52 -7.88 9.92
N TYR A 99 -8.80 -8.82 9.02
CA TYR A 99 -7.76 -9.63 8.38
C TYR A 99 -6.98 -8.87 7.31
N GLY A 100 -7.62 -7.89 6.68
CA GLY A 100 -6.97 -7.03 5.71
C GLY A 100 -6.55 -5.70 6.32
N VAL A 101 -5.99 -4.83 5.49
CA VAL A 101 -5.56 -3.50 5.91
C VAL A 101 -6.02 -2.47 4.89
N ASN A 102 -6.35 -1.28 5.35
CA ASN A 102 -6.48 -0.12 4.48
C ASN A 102 -5.40 0.90 4.82
N ILE A 103 -5.09 1.75 3.85
CA ILE A 103 -4.09 2.80 3.99
C ILE A 103 -4.81 4.13 3.96
N VAL A 104 -4.58 4.94 4.99
CA VAL A 104 -5.24 6.23 5.16
C VAL A 104 -4.19 7.34 5.16
N SER A 105 -4.43 8.39 4.39
CA SER A 105 -3.60 9.59 4.40
C SER A 105 -4.21 10.57 5.39
N THR A 106 -3.50 10.84 6.48
CA THR A 106 -3.96 11.71 7.56
C THR A 106 -3.07 12.94 7.68
N SER A 107 -3.47 13.88 8.52
CA SER A 107 -2.66 15.05 8.84
C SER A 107 -1.33 14.70 9.51
N ARG A 108 -1.23 13.48 10.06
CA ARG A 108 -0.02 12.94 10.71
C ARG A 108 0.77 12.01 9.79
N GLY A 109 0.43 11.95 8.50
CA GLY A 109 1.07 11.08 7.53
C GLY A 109 0.23 9.87 7.15
N LEU A 110 0.80 8.98 6.36
CA LEU A 110 0.14 7.74 5.97
C LEU A 110 0.20 6.73 7.12
N MET A 111 -0.91 6.05 7.34
CA MET A 111 -0.99 5.00 8.36
C MET A 111 -2.05 3.97 7.97
N SER A 112 -2.03 2.83 8.64
CA SER A 112 -3.10 1.84 8.47
C SER A 112 -4.39 2.36 9.08
N GLY A 113 -5.53 1.87 8.59
CA GLY A 113 -6.82 2.23 9.16
C GLY A 113 -6.95 1.86 10.64
N LYS A 114 -6.32 0.76 11.04
CA LYS A 114 -6.27 0.35 12.44
C LYS A 114 -5.57 1.41 13.31
N THR A 115 -4.42 1.89 12.85
CA THR A 115 -3.67 2.94 13.55
C THR A 115 -4.44 4.25 13.57
N ALA A 116 -5.07 4.62 12.46
CA ALA A 116 -5.87 5.84 12.37
C ALA A 116 -7.04 5.81 13.35
N ARG A 117 -7.74 4.69 13.47
CA ARG A 117 -8.81 4.53 14.45
C ARG A 117 -8.27 4.63 15.89
N LYS A 118 -7.14 4.00 16.16
CA LYS A 118 -6.51 4.01 17.48
C LYS A 118 -6.08 5.42 17.89
N GLU A 119 -5.53 6.18 16.93
CA GLU A 119 -5.09 7.56 17.18
C GLU A 119 -6.22 8.58 17.04
N ASN A 120 -7.41 8.11 16.70
CA ASN A 120 -8.61 8.94 16.58
C ASN A 120 -8.43 10.05 15.52
N VAL A 121 -7.82 9.71 14.39
CA VAL A 121 -7.63 10.61 13.26
C VAL A 121 -8.31 10.03 12.01
N GLY A 122 -8.95 10.91 11.25
CA GLY A 122 -9.51 10.56 9.96
C GLY A 122 -8.62 11.02 8.82
N GLY A 123 -9.04 10.76 7.60
CA GLY A 123 -8.30 11.19 6.43
C GLY A 123 -8.84 10.60 5.14
N GLU A 124 -7.99 10.63 4.12
CA GLU A 124 -8.31 10.08 2.80
C GLU A 124 -8.02 8.58 2.78
N LEU A 125 -9.05 7.79 2.46
CA LEU A 125 -8.90 6.34 2.35
C LEU A 125 -8.30 6.02 0.99
N LEU A 126 -7.01 5.71 0.95
CA LEU A 126 -6.26 5.55 -0.29
C LEU A 126 -6.46 4.19 -0.95
N ALA A 127 -6.34 3.13 -0.19
CA ALA A 127 -6.31 1.78 -0.73
C ALA A 127 -6.73 0.75 0.31
N GLU A 128 -7.08 -0.44 -0.18
CA GLU A 128 -7.33 -1.60 0.68
C GLU A 128 -6.55 -2.80 0.17
N ILE A 129 -6.05 -3.62 1.08
CA ILE A 129 -5.21 -4.79 0.81
C ILE A 129 -5.67 -5.96 1.67
N TYR A 130 -5.72 -7.13 1.07
CA TYR A 130 -5.84 -8.37 1.84
C TYR A 130 -5.29 -9.57 1.10
#